data_969b2fbe56629f24248c4ee54f587cb9
#
_entry.id   969b2fbe56629f24248c4ee54f587cb9
#
_cell.length_a   1.000
_cell.length_b   1.000
_cell.length_c   1.000
_cell.angle_alpha   90.00
_cell.angle_beta   90.00
_cell.angle_gamma   90.00
#
_symmetry.space_group_name_H-M   'P 1'
#
loop_
_entity.id
_entity.type
_entity.pdbx_description
1 polymer ?
#
loop_
_entity_poly.entity_id
_entity_poly.type
_entity_poly.pdbx_seq_one_letter_code
_entity_poly.pdbx_strand_id
1 'polypeptide(L)'
;MTVRYEPSEVLPRAARRLEDDPKLLARGPAAVHYAVVDQMVDDYFPVLQGVSADLDQIEDDLLAGGDRVSPRIYSLARQVTGFHRACEPLEGMLGQVARAERVRDDETLRHLLRDVSDHAVSVTRRVESLRAALNDAMQLDATLTAARQNDAAMQLNDQTKRISSWAAILVVPTLIAGIYGMNFDDMPELHWALGYPYSLGLMALCSLVLYLVFKRKDWL
;
A
#
# COMPACT_ATOMS: atom_id res chain seq x y z
N MET A 1 -40.50 7.07 14.62
CA MET A 1 -39.59 6.59 15.70
C MET A 1 -38.19 6.58 15.14
N THR A 2 -37.24 7.25 15.79
CA THR A 2 -35.83 7.30 15.37
C THR A 2 -35.00 6.53 16.37
N VAL A 3 -34.18 5.58 15.91
CA VAL A 3 -33.24 4.79 16.74
C VAL A 3 -31.83 5.28 16.48
N ARG A 4 -31.09 5.56 17.56
CA ARG A 4 -29.75 6.08 17.54
C ARG A 4 -28.86 5.22 18.43
N TYR A 5 -27.72 4.75 17.88
CA TYR A 5 -26.78 3.90 18.61
C TYR A 5 -25.70 4.71 19.34
N GLU A 6 -25.33 5.88 18.77
CA GLU A 6 -24.31 6.76 19.35
C GLU A 6 -24.77 8.22 19.37
N PRO A 7 -24.21 9.08 20.23
CA PRO A 7 -24.47 10.52 20.20
C PRO A 7 -24.13 11.09 18.83
N SER A 8 -25.04 11.79 18.19
CA SER A 8 -24.86 12.41 16.88
C SER A 8 -25.49 13.79 16.89
N GLU A 9 -24.84 14.77 16.29
CA GLU A 9 -25.32 16.13 16.13
C GLU A 9 -26.32 16.29 14.96
N VAL A 10 -26.52 15.27 14.15
CA VAL A 10 -27.44 15.31 12.97
C VAL A 10 -28.86 15.72 13.40
N LEU A 11 -29.43 15.06 14.38
CA LEU A 11 -30.80 15.38 14.83
C LEU A 11 -30.94 16.78 15.46
N PRO A 12 -30.04 17.23 16.34
CA PRO A 12 -30.05 18.59 16.85
C PRO A 12 -29.91 19.67 15.78
N ARG A 13 -29.06 19.43 14.75
CA ARG A 13 -28.88 20.37 13.63
C ARG A 13 -30.10 20.41 12.73
N ALA A 14 -30.62 19.23 12.36
CA ALA A 14 -31.85 19.13 11.57
C ALA A 14 -33.05 19.79 12.26
N ALA A 15 -33.18 19.64 13.60
CA ALA A 15 -34.23 20.29 14.39
C ALA A 15 -34.10 21.82 14.34
N ARG A 16 -32.91 22.37 14.57
CA ARG A 16 -32.65 23.82 14.47
C ARG A 16 -33.01 24.36 13.10
N ARG A 17 -32.59 23.68 12.03
CA ARG A 17 -32.92 24.07 10.65
C ARG A 17 -34.43 24.13 10.40
N LEU A 18 -35.18 23.20 10.95
CA LEU A 18 -36.65 23.22 10.85
C LEU A 18 -37.29 24.32 11.71
N GLU A 19 -36.72 24.64 12.86
CA GLU A 19 -37.18 25.77 13.71
C GLU A 19 -36.92 27.10 13.01
N ASP A 20 -35.80 27.24 12.27
CA ASP A 20 -35.46 28.43 11.51
C ASP A 20 -36.30 28.58 10.21
N ASP A 21 -36.93 27.49 9.72
CA ASP A 21 -37.87 27.52 8.59
C ASP A 21 -39.25 26.96 8.94
N PRO A 22 -40.13 27.77 9.53
CA PRO A 22 -41.50 27.35 9.87
C PRO A 22 -42.34 26.90 8.67
N LYS A 23 -42.06 27.41 7.47
CA LYS A 23 -42.75 27.00 6.23
C LYS A 23 -42.41 25.58 5.84
N LEU A 24 -41.15 25.20 6.02
CA LEU A 24 -40.68 23.84 5.80
C LEU A 24 -41.29 22.90 6.85
N LEU A 25 -41.24 23.30 8.14
CA LEU A 25 -41.81 22.51 9.23
C LEU A 25 -43.34 22.27 9.06
N ALA A 26 -44.07 23.26 8.56
CA ALA A 26 -45.54 23.15 8.31
C ALA A 26 -45.88 22.08 7.29
N ARG A 27 -44.93 21.58 6.48
CA ARG A 27 -45.14 20.47 5.53
C ARG A 27 -45.19 19.08 6.21
N GLY A 28 -44.98 19.05 7.53
CA GLY A 28 -45.21 17.86 8.34
C GLY A 28 -44.06 16.85 8.34
N PRO A 29 -44.36 15.56 8.62
CA PRO A 29 -43.31 14.53 8.82
C PRO A 29 -42.34 14.31 7.68
N ALA A 30 -42.77 14.58 6.43
CA ALA A 30 -41.92 14.45 5.26
C ALA A 30 -40.79 15.49 5.24
N ALA A 31 -41.07 16.73 5.69
CA ALA A 31 -40.05 17.77 5.85
C ALA A 31 -39.04 17.43 6.96
N VAL A 32 -39.50 16.83 8.06
CA VAL A 32 -38.61 16.36 9.14
C VAL A 32 -37.67 15.27 8.61
N HIS A 33 -38.20 14.32 7.85
CA HIS A 33 -37.39 13.28 7.22
C HIS A 33 -36.34 13.86 6.26
N TYR A 34 -36.77 14.79 5.39
CA TYR A 34 -35.87 15.51 4.49
C TYR A 34 -34.75 16.18 5.28
N ALA A 35 -35.05 17.00 6.27
CA ALA A 35 -34.05 17.75 7.02
C ALA A 35 -32.99 16.86 7.73
N VAL A 36 -33.42 15.67 8.22
CA VAL A 36 -32.51 14.70 8.86
C VAL A 36 -31.58 14.08 7.81
N VAL A 37 -32.14 13.66 6.66
CA VAL A 37 -31.31 13.00 5.62
C VAL A 37 -30.39 14.00 4.93
N ASP A 38 -30.82 15.21 4.69
CA ASP A 38 -30.02 16.29 4.14
C ASP A 38 -28.83 16.61 5.05
N GLN A 39 -29.07 16.83 6.33
CA GLN A 39 -28.00 17.05 7.30
C GLN A 39 -27.01 15.87 7.39
N MET A 40 -27.53 14.64 7.28
CA MET A 40 -26.68 13.43 7.31
C MET A 40 -25.77 13.36 6.09
N VAL A 41 -26.30 13.68 4.89
CA VAL A 41 -25.52 13.70 3.63
C VAL A 41 -24.51 14.83 3.65
N ASP A 42 -24.89 16.01 4.15
CA ASP A 42 -23.98 17.16 4.29
C ASP A 42 -22.81 16.85 5.22
N ASP A 43 -23.04 16.14 6.33
CA ASP A 43 -21.99 15.73 7.27
C ASP A 43 -20.99 14.72 6.68
N TYR A 44 -21.27 14.09 5.54
CA TYR A 44 -20.35 13.19 4.86
C TYR A 44 -19.23 13.94 4.09
N PHE A 45 -19.47 15.16 3.61
CA PHE A 45 -18.48 15.91 2.83
C PHE A 45 -17.20 16.24 3.64
N PRO A 46 -17.26 16.74 4.87
CA PRO A 46 -16.07 16.97 5.68
C PRO A 46 -15.26 15.68 5.94
N VAL A 47 -15.96 14.55 6.15
CA VAL A 47 -15.32 13.24 6.34
C VAL A 47 -14.55 12.83 5.08
N LEU A 48 -15.15 12.99 3.89
CA LEU A 48 -14.50 12.69 2.62
C LEU A 48 -13.28 13.58 2.35
N GLN A 49 -13.35 14.86 2.76
CA GLN A 49 -12.19 15.76 2.68
C GLN A 49 -11.04 15.29 3.58
N GLY A 50 -11.35 14.87 4.82
CA GLY A 50 -10.36 14.32 5.74
C GLY A 50 -9.71 13.05 5.18
N VAL A 51 -10.51 12.13 4.66
CA VAL A 51 -10.01 10.90 4.02
C VAL A 51 -9.12 11.19 2.80
N SER A 52 -9.51 12.19 1.98
CA SER A 52 -8.67 12.62 0.84
C SER A 52 -7.32 13.14 1.32
N ALA A 53 -7.30 14.00 2.34
CA ALA A 53 -6.05 14.53 2.89
C ALA A 53 -5.16 13.43 3.50
N ASP A 54 -5.77 12.44 4.17
CA ASP A 54 -5.02 11.28 4.69
C ASP A 54 -4.42 10.44 3.56
N LEU A 55 -5.14 10.29 2.44
CA LEU A 55 -4.63 9.58 1.25
C LEU A 55 -3.47 10.33 0.62
N ASP A 56 -3.59 11.66 0.43
CA ASP A 56 -2.52 12.49 -0.12
C ASP A 56 -1.23 12.35 0.73
N GLN A 57 -1.35 12.36 2.06
CA GLN A 57 -0.21 12.13 2.96
C GLN A 57 0.39 10.71 2.81
N ILE A 58 -0.45 9.71 2.61
CA ILE A 58 0.00 8.33 2.39
C ILE A 58 0.80 8.23 1.08
N GLU A 59 0.34 8.87 0.02
CA GLU A 59 1.03 8.90 -1.27
C GLU A 59 2.40 9.61 -1.17
N ASP A 60 2.45 10.74 -0.47
CA ASP A 60 3.70 11.45 -0.20
C ASP A 60 4.69 10.59 0.59
N ASP A 61 4.21 9.92 1.66
CA ASP A 61 5.03 9.03 2.49
C ASP A 61 5.53 7.79 1.69
N LEU A 62 4.72 7.24 0.77
CA LEU A 62 5.13 6.15 -0.12
C LEU A 62 6.26 6.57 -1.05
N LEU A 63 6.14 7.74 -1.68
CA LEU A 63 7.15 8.26 -2.59
C LEU A 63 8.44 8.66 -1.87
N ALA A 64 8.33 9.13 -0.62
CA ALA A 64 9.48 9.43 0.24
C ALA A 64 10.18 8.17 0.79
N GLY A 65 9.61 6.99 0.57
CA GLY A 65 10.20 5.73 1.03
C GLY A 65 9.96 5.40 2.50
N GLY A 66 8.88 5.89 3.11
CA GLY A 66 8.54 5.70 4.52
C GLY A 66 8.34 4.24 4.92
N ASP A 67 8.81 3.87 6.11
CA ASP A 67 8.86 2.46 6.58
C ASP A 67 7.54 1.88 7.12
N ARG A 68 6.50 2.68 7.33
CA ARG A 68 5.25 2.23 8.00
C ARG A 68 3.99 2.67 7.28
N VAL A 69 4.04 2.74 5.96
CA VAL A 69 2.91 3.25 5.18
C VAL A 69 1.83 2.18 5.00
N SER A 70 2.23 0.91 4.78
CA SER A 70 1.30 -0.21 4.55
C SER A 70 0.18 -0.34 5.60
N PRO A 71 0.45 -0.32 6.94
CA PRO A 71 -0.62 -0.41 7.93
C PRO A 71 -1.61 0.76 7.87
N ARG A 72 -1.14 1.98 7.52
CA ARG A 72 -2.00 3.16 7.37
C ARG A 72 -2.94 3.01 6.18
N ILE A 73 -2.42 2.53 5.03
CA ILE A 73 -3.23 2.27 3.83
C ILE A 73 -4.34 1.27 4.15
N TYR A 74 -4.01 0.13 4.79
CA TYR A 74 -5.00 -0.89 5.16
C TYR A 74 -6.05 -0.37 6.14
N SER A 75 -5.64 0.44 7.12
CA SER A 75 -6.55 1.05 8.07
C SER A 75 -7.53 1.99 7.38
N LEU A 76 -7.04 2.88 6.52
CA LEU A 76 -7.85 3.84 5.78
C LEU A 76 -8.77 3.12 4.78
N ALA A 77 -8.27 2.13 4.05
CA ALA A 77 -9.07 1.32 3.11
C ALA A 77 -10.22 0.59 3.80
N ARG A 78 -10.00 0.10 5.03
CA ARG A 78 -11.06 -0.51 5.84
C ARG A 78 -12.13 0.50 6.24
N GLN A 79 -11.74 1.71 6.65
CA GLN A 79 -12.66 2.78 7.01
C GLN A 79 -13.50 3.22 5.80
N VAL A 80 -12.85 3.46 4.66
CA VAL A 80 -13.52 3.85 3.40
C VAL A 80 -14.47 2.76 2.90
N THR A 81 -14.08 1.48 3.05
CA THR A 81 -14.98 0.36 2.71
C THR A 81 -16.21 0.31 3.63
N GLY A 82 -16.03 0.57 4.94
CA GLY A 82 -17.15 0.69 5.87
C GLY A 82 -18.08 1.85 5.52
N PHE A 83 -17.49 2.99 5.17
CA PHE A 83 -18.23 4.18 4.76
C PHE A 83 -19.00 3.96 3.44
N HIS A 84 -18.38 3.32 2.45
CA HIS A 84 -19.06 2.94 1.22
C HIS A 84 -20.31 2.11 1.46
N ARG A 85 -20.22 1.08 2.31
CA ARG A 85 -21.38 0.25 2.68
C ARG A 85 -22.51 1.03 3.33
N ALA A 86 -22.19 2.11 4.06
CA ALA A 86 -23.18 2.97 4.66
C ALA A 86 -23.85 3.89 3.63
N CYS A 87 -23.11 4.33 2.59
CA CYS A 87 -23.62 5.23 1.55
C CYS A 87 -24.41 4.49 0.45
N GLU A 88 -24.03 3.25 0.13
CA GLU A 88 -24.61 2.47 -0.98
C GLU A 88 -26.16 2.39 -0.98
N PRO A 89 -26.85 2.17 0.15
CA PRO A 89 -28.32 2.10 0.17
C PRO A 89 -29.02 3.47 0.08
N LEU A 90 -28.30 4.61 0.25
CA LEU A 90 -28.91 5.94 0.38
C LEU A 90 -29.70 6.34 -0.86
N GLU A 91 -29.16 6.12 -2.06
CA GLU A 91 -29.86 6.46 -3.33
C GLU A 91 -31.18 5.70 -3.46
N GLY A 92 -31.15 4.40 -3.17
CA GLY A 92 -32.34 3.57 -3.19
C GLY A 92 -33.40 3.99 -2.16
N MET A 93 -32.97 4.35 -0.96
CA MET A 93 -33.84 4.85 0.12
C MET A 93 -34.46 6.21 -0.25
N LEU A 94 -33.66 7.15 -0.75
CA LEU A 94 -34.14 8.46 -1.19
C LEU A 94 -35.12 8.35 -2.35
N GLY A 95 -34.84 7.46 -3.31
CA GLY A 95 -35.77 7.16 -4.41
C GLY A 95 -37.11 6.57 -3.95
N GLN A 96 -37.13 5.81 -2.84
CA GLN A 96 -38.40 5.33 -2.25
C GLN A 96 -39.18 6.48 -1.57
N VAL A 97 -38.47 7.33 -0.80
CA VAL A 97 -39.10 8.48 -0.14
C VAL A 97 -39.68 9.47 -1.16
N ALA A 98 -38.95 9.75 -2.23
CA ALA A 98 -39.43 10.63 -3.31
C ALA A 98 -40.70 10.13 -4.00
N ARG A 99 -40.97 8.81 -4.00
CA ARG A 99 -42.16 8.18 -4.57
C ARG A 99 -43.37 8.16 -3.63
N ALA A 100 -43.21 8.49 -2.36
CA ALA A 100 -44.29 8.53 -1.38
C ALA A 100 -45.33 9.59 -1.78
N GLU A 101 -46.62 9.28 -1.65
CA GLU A 101 -47.72 10.17 -2.09
C GLU A 101 -47.59 11.59 -1.54
N ARG A 102 -47.29 11.73 -0.25
CA ARG A 102 -47.14 13.03 0.42
C ARG A 102 -46.01 13.91 -0.13
N VAL A 103 -44.97 13.30 -0.70
CA VAL A 103 -43.88 14.00 -1.34
C VAL A 103 -44.20 14.29 -2.80
N ARG A 104 -44.82 13.36 -3.47
CA ARG A 104 -45.19 13.51 -4.88
C ARG A 104 -46.10 14.72 -5.15
N ASP A 105 -46.98 15.02 -4.20
CA ASP A 105 -47.96 16.11 -4.31
C ASP A 105 -47.39 17.48 -3.84
N ASP A 106 -46.20 17.50 -3.21
CA ASP A 106 -45.51 18.72 -2.77
C ASP A 106 -44.29 19.00 -3.65
N GLU A 107 -44.40 19.96 -4.55
CA GLU A 107 -43.35 20.33 -5.50
C GLU A 107 -42.07 20.77 -4.81
N THR A 108 -42.16 21.51 -3.72
CA THR A 108 -41.00 22.00 -2.95
C THR A 108 -40.25 20.83 -2.31
N LEU A 109 -40.94 19.93 -1.61
CA LEU A 109 -40.31 18.76 -1.01
C LEU A 109 -39.70 17.84 -2.06
N ARG A 110 -40.30 17.71 -3.23
CA ARG A 110 -39.78 16.94 -4.34
C ARG A 110 -38.45 17.52 -4.85
N HIS A 111 -38.35 18.84 -5.00
CA HIS A 111 -37.13 19.51 -5.40
C HIS A 111 -36.02 19.34 -4.34
N LEU A 112 -36.36 19.56 -3.07
CA LEU A 112 -35.40 19.42 -1.96
C LEU A 112 -34.86 17.98 -1.85
N LEU A 113 -35.73 16.97 -1.95
CA LEU A 113 -35.29 15.57 -1.90
C LEU A 113 -34.49 15.15 -3.14
N ARG A 114 -34.75 15.77 -4.29
CA ARG A 114 -33.93 15.56 -5.49
C ARG A 114 -32.53 16.10 -5.29
N ASP A 115 -32.40 17.28 -4.70
CA ASP A 115 -31.11 17.90 -4.38
C ASP A 115 -30.29 17.01 -3.42
N VAL A 116 -30.94 16.52 -2.33
CA VAL A 116 -30.30 15.54 -1.42
C VAL A 116 -29.88 14.25 -2.14
N SER A 117 -30.71 13.78 -3.09
CA SER A 117 -30.38 12.59 -3.88
C SER A 117 -29.13 12.83 -4.76
N ASP A 118 -29.03 13.99 -5.39
CA ASP A 118 -27.88 14.36 -6.21
C ASP A 118 -26.61 14.50 -5.35
N HIS A 119 -26.72 15.06 -4.12
CA HIS A 119 -25.65 15.06 -3.14
C HIS A 119 -25.23 13.66 -2.70
N ALA A 120 -26.19 12.78 -2.41
CA ALA A 120 -25.90 11.39 -2.03
C ALA A 120 -25.17 10.62 -3.15
N VAL A 121 -25.58 10.79 -4.41
CA VAL A 121 -24.89 10.24 -5.59
C VAL A 121 -23.45 10.78 -5.67
N SER A 122 -23.25 12.09 -5.44
CA SER A 122 -21.94 12.71 -5.43
C SER A 122 -21.02 12.13 -4.35
N VAL A 123 -21.56 11.93 -3.13
CA VAL A 123 -20.86 11.28 -2.02
C VAL A 123 -20.43 9.86 -2.41
N THR A 124 -21.36 9.06 -2.93
CA THR A 124 -21.08 7.66 -3.32
C THR A 124 -19.97 7.59 -4.37
N ARG A 125 -20.03 8.41 -5.41
CA ARG A 125 -18.98 8.47 -6.45
C ARG A 125 -17.62 8.86 -5.86
N ARG A 126 -17.60 9.80 -4.91
CA ARG A 126 -16.36 10.24 -4.27
C ARG A 126 -15.76 9.16 -3.40
N VAL A 127 -16.58 8.39 -2.68
CA VAL A 127 -16.14 7.21 -1.93
C VAL A 127 -15.57 6.13 -2.84
N GLU A 128 -16.21 5.88 -3.98
CA GLU A 128 -15.71 4.94 -5.00
C GLU A 128 -14.34 5.36 -5.55
N SER A 129 -14.19 6.65 -5.86
CA SER A 129 -12.90 7.20 -6.31
C SER A 129 -11.80 7.03 -5.25
N LEU A 130 -12.10 7.32 -3.98
CA LEU A 130 -11.15 7.12 -2.87
C LEU A 130 -10.77 5.64 -2.68
N ARG A 131 -11.73 4.72 -2.85
CA ARG A 131 -11.44 3.27 -2.82
C ARG A 131 -10.51 2.85 -3.95
N ALA A 132 -10.75 3.36 -5.17
CA ALA A 132 -9.87 3.09 -6.31
C ALA A 132 -8.45 3.60 -6.03
N ALA A 133 -8.31 4.85 -5.60
CA ALA A 133 -7.01 5.45 -5.28
C ALA A 133 -6.27 4.70 -4.14
N LEU A 134 -7.00 4.24 -3.10
CA LEU A 134 -6.41 3.41 -2.04
C LEU A 134 -5.93 2.04 -2.56
N ASN A 135 -6.64 1.44 -3.52
CA ASN A 135 -6.18 0.20 -4.16
C ASN A 135 -4.91 0.45 -4.99
N ASP A 136 -4.83 1.57 -5.70
CA ASP A 136 -3.64 1.96 -6.46
C ASP A 136 -2.45 2.21 -5.51
N ALA A 137 -2.68 2.89 -4.37
CA ALA A 137 -1.67 3.08 -3.33
C ALA A 137 -1.17 1.75 -2.74
N MET A 138 -2.07 0.77 -2.49
CA MET A 138 -1.67 -0.59 -2.05
C MET A 138 -0.81 -1.31 -3.09
N GLN A 139 -1.15 -1.18 -4.36
CA GLN A 139 -0.38 -1.79 -5.45
C GLN A 139 1.00 -1.14 -5.60
N LEU A 140 1.07 0.18 -5.46
CA LEU A 140 2.32 0.93 -5.46
C LEU A 140 3.22 0.49 -4.29
N ASP A 141 2.68 0.41 -3.06
CA ASP A 141 3.40 -0.07 -1.87
C ASP A 141 3.98 -1.46 -2.07
N ALA A 142 3.19 -2.40 -2.61
CA ALA A 142 3.65 -3.75 -2.93
C ALA A 142 4.79 -3.74 -3.96
N THR A 143 4.68 -2.90 -4.99
CA THR A 143 5.70 -2.76 -6.05
C THR A 143 7.01 -2.19 -5.50
N LEU A 144 6.94 -1.13 -4.69
CA LEU A 144 8.10 -0.52 -4.05
C LEU A 144 8.78 -1.48 -3.07
N THR A 145 7.99 -2.23 -2.31
CA THR A 145 8.50 -3.25 -1.38
C THR A 145 9.22 -4.38 -2.15
N ALA A 146 8.63 -4.87 -3.25
CA ALA A 146 9.27 -5.88 -4.09
C ALA A 146 10.58 -5.36 -4.74
N ALA A 147 10.61 -4.10 -5.17
CA ALA A 147 11.82 -3.47 -5.71
C ALA A 147 12.94 -3.42 -4.65
N ARG A 148 12.63 -2.96 -3.41
CA ARG A 148 13.60 -2.93 -2.30
C ARG A 148 14.13 -4.33 -1.96
N GLN A 149 13.27 -5.35 -1.95
CA GLN A 149 13.67 -6.73 -1.71
C GLN A 149 14.59 -7.25 -2.83
N ASN A 150 14.30 -6.92 -4.08
CA ASN A 150 15.15 -7.28 -5.21
C ASN A 150 16.53 -6.63 -5.12
N ASP A 151 16.59 -5.33 -4.79
CA ASP A 151 17.86 -4.62 -4.60
C ASP A 151 18.69 -5.23 -3.48
N ALA A 152 18.06 -5.56 -2.34
CA ALA A 152 18.73 -6.24 -1.24
C ALA A 152 19.25 -7.63 -1.65
N ALA A 153 18.46 -8.40 -2.43
CA ALA A 153 18.86 -9.71 -2.95
C ALA A 153 20.03 -9.59 -3.93
N MET A 154 20.05 -8.56 -4.79
CA MET A 154 21.18 -8.28 -5.69
C MET A 154 22.46 -7.95 -4.91
N GLN A 155 22.37 -7.12 -3.87
CA GLN A 155 23.52 -6.81 -3.00
C GLN A 155 24.07 -8.06 -2.31
N LEU A 156 23.19 -8.91 -1.75
CA LEU A 156 23.59 -10.19 -1.14
C LEU A 156 24.25 -11.13 -2.16
N ASN A 157 23.73 -11.19 -3.36
CA ASN A 157 24.32 -11.99 -4.44
C ASN A 157 25.73 -11.52 -4.80
N ASP A 158 25.94 -10.20 -4.90
CA ASP A 158 27.25 -9.64 -5.21
C ASP A 158 28.25 -9.87 -4.04
N GLN A 159 27.81 -9.74 -2.79
CA GLN A 159 28.63 -10.12 -1.64
C GLN A 159 29.01 -11.61 -1.68
N THR A 160 28.05 -12.49 -1.99
CA THR A 160 28.27 -13.92 -2.10
C THR A 160 29.26 -14.27 -3.21
N LYS A 161 29.16 -13.62 -4.36
CA LYS A 161 30.14 -13.78 -5.47
C LYS A 161 31.54 -13.40 -5.04
N ARG A 162 31.70 -12.26 -4.34
CA ARG A 162 33.00 -11.80 -3.83
C ARG A 162 33.59 -12.79 -2.84
N ILE A 163 32.82 -13.22 -1.83
CA ILE A 163 33.29 -14.18 -0.82
C ILE A 163 33.67 -15.50 -1.48
N SER A 164 32.84 -16.03 -2.38
CA SER A 164 33.09 -17.28 -3.09
C SER A 164 34.33 -17.20 -3.98
N SER A 165 34.55 -16.07 -4.65
CA SER A 165 35.72 -15.84 -5.49
C SER A 165 37.01 -15.84 -4.66
N TRP A 166 37.03 -15.12 -3.54
CA TRP A 166 38.19 -15.11 -2.65
C TRP A 166 38.43 -16.49 -2.02
N ALA A 167 37.37 -17.20 -1.62
CA ALA A 167 37.48 -18.55 -1.10
C ALA A 167 38.10 -19.49 -2.14
N ALA A 168 37.65 -19.45 -3.40
CA ALA A 168 38.18 -20.26 -4.49
C ALA A 168 39.67 -19.97 -4.73
N ILE A 169 40.10 -18.69 -4.73
CA ILE A 169 41.51 -18.31 -4.89
C ILE A 169 42.38 -18.85 -3.78
N LEU A 170 41.90 -18.90 -2.53
CA LEU A 170 42.63 -19.40 -1.38
C LEU A 170 42.66 -20.93 -1.26
N VAL A 171 41.56 -21.61 -1.72
CA VAL A 171 41.48 -23.07 -1.66
C VAL A 171 42.43 -23.76 -2.63
N VAL A 172 42.66 -23.20 -3.84
CA VAL A 172 43.52 -23.85 -4.84
C VAL A 172 44.97 -24.04 -4.38
N PRO A 173 45.66 -23.04 -3.81
CA PRO A 173 46.96 -23.27 -3.23
C PRO A 173 46.99 -24.30 -2.12
N THR A 174 45.93 -24.26 -1.25
CA THR A 174 45.78 -25.22 -0.15
C THR A 174 45.62 -26.66 -0.65
N LEU A 175 44.84 -26.85 -1.71
CA LEU A 175 44.68 -28.16 -2.39
C LEU A 175 46.02 -28.66 -2.95
N ILE A 176 46.75 -27.80 -3.65
CA ILE A 176 48.05 -28.14 -4.22
C ILE A 176 49.05 -28.51 -3.09
N ALA A 177 49.11 -27.68 -2.06
CA ALA A 177 49.94 -27.97 -0.86
C ALA A 177 49.55 -29.27 -0.17
N GLY A 178 48.27 -29.60 -0.11
CA GLY A 178 47.76 -30.87 0.45
C GLY A 178 48.19 -32.07 -0.39
N ILE A 179 48.17 -31.99 -1.73
CA ILE A 179 48.63 -33.08 -2.63
C ILE A 179 50.14 -33.29 -2.44
N TYR A 180 50.95 -32.24 -2.47
CA TYR A 180 52.42 -32.37 -2.28
C TYR A 180 52.81 -32.67 -0.82
N GLY A 181 51.93 -32.49 0.15
CA GLY A 181 52.11 -32.86 1.54
C GLY A 181 51.74 -34.33 1.85
N MET A 182 51.27 -35.11 0.88
CA MET A 182 50.98 -36.52 1.04
C MET A 182 52.25 -37.34 1.13
N ASN A 183 52.29 -38.32 2.04
CA ASN A 183 53.45 -39.19 2.26
C ASN A 183 53.41 -40.40 1.30
N PHE A 184 53.50 -40.17 -0.01
CA PHE A 184 53.65 -41.22 -0.99
C PHE A 184 55.14 -41.38 -1.40
N ASP A 185 55.62 -42.62 -1.46
CA ASP A 185 57.02 -42.95 -1.83
C ASP A 185 57.31 -42.69 -3.32
N ASP A 186 56.31 -42.78 -4.20
CA ASP A 186 56.43 -42.59 -5.66
C ASP A 186 55.88 -41.20 -6.11
N MET A 187 56.52 -40.12 -5.65
CA MET A 187 56.28 -38.76 -6.18
C MET A 187 57.55 -38.22 -6.85
N PRO A 188 57.70 -38.31 -8.19
CA PRO A 188 58.92 -37.90 -8.88
C PRO A 188 59.31 -36.45 -8.66
N GLU A 189 58.31 -35.56 -8.48
CA GLU A 189 58.52 -34.13 -8.33
C GLU A 189 59.14 -33.75 -6.97
N LEU A 190 58.98 -34.57 -5.93
CA LEU A 190 59.57 -34.35 -4.61
C LEU A 190 61.09 -34.58 -4.59
N HIS A 191 61.62 -35.43 -5.50
CA HIS A 191 63.03 -35.73 -5.63
C HIS A 191 63.71 -34.82 -6.65
N TRP A 192 63.03 -33.87 -7.25
CA TRP A 192 63.58 -32.94 -8.22
C TRP A 192 64.06 -31.66 -7.53
N ALA A 193 65.31 -31.22 -7.89
CA ALA A 193 65.91 -30.02 -7.25
C ALA A 193 65.09 -28.74 -7.42
N LEU A 194 64.24 -28.69 -8.45
CA LEU A 194 63.31 -27.56 -8.74
C LEU A 194 61.85 -27.83 -8.31
N GLY A 195 61.57 -28.95 -7.66
CA GLY A 195 60.19 -29.37 -7.32
C GLY A 195 59.50 -28.38 -6.38
N TYR A 196 60.21 -27.84 -5.37
CA TYR A 196 59.68 -26.83 -4.45
C TYR A 196 59.35 -25.49 -5.17
N PRO A 197 60.28 -24.86 -5.94
CA PRO A 197 59.93 -23.65 -6.70
C PRO A 197 58.89 -23.88 -7.76
N TYR A 198 58.82 -25.08 -8.37
CA TYR A 198 57.77 -25.43 -9.30
C TYR A 198 56.37 -25.46 -8.66
N SER A 199 56.23 -26.08 -7.49
CA SER A 199 54.91 -26.13 -6.79
C SER A 199 54.45 -24.75 -6.37
N LEU A 200 55.37 -23.89 -5.85
CA LEU A 200 55.05 -22.50 -5.55
C LEU A 200 54.64 -21.68 -6.78
N GLY A 201 55.35 -21.88 -7.90
CA GLY A 201 55.01 -21.26 -9.17
C GLY A 201 53.64 -21.70 -9.70
N LEU A 202 53.29 -22.98 -9.57
CA LEU A 202 52.03 -23.54 -9.96
C LEU A 202 50.88 -22.93 -9.08
N MET A 203 51.07 -22.87 -7.75
CA MET A 203 50.10 -22.24 -6.85
C MET A 203 49.86 -20.77 -7.22
N ALA A 204 50.91 -20.00 -7.42
CA ALA A 204 50.84 -18.60 -7.83
C ALA A 204 50.16 -18.39 -9.15
N LEU A 205 50.48 -19.23 -10.16
CA LEU A 205 49.88 -19.18 -11.50
C LEU A 205 48.40 -19.49 -11.47
N CYS A 206 47.99 -20.57 -10.79
CA CYS A 206 46.57 -20.94 -10.68
C CYS A 206 45.80 -19.85 -9.94
N SER A 207 46.30 -19.30 -8.82
CA SER A 207 45.67 -18.20 -8.12
C SER A 207 45.54 -16.94 -8.96
N LEU A 208 46.60 -16.61 -9.73
CA LEU A 208 46.54 -15.45 -10.63
C LEU A 208 45.55 -15.62 -11.76
N VAL A 209 45.51 -16.82 -12.36
CA VAL A 209 44.50 -17.11 -13.41
C VAL A 209 43.08 -16.98 -12.87
N LEU A 210 42.78 -17.56 -11.70
CA LEU A 210 41.46 -17.42 -11.07
C LEU A 210 41.15 -15.96 -10.74
N TYR A 211 42.09 -15.22 -10.20
CA TYR A 211 41.93 -13.79 -9.93
C TYR A 211 41.57 -13.01 -11.19
N LEU A 212 42.32 -13.24 -12.30
CA LEU A 212 42.06 -12.57 -13.56
C LEU A 212 40.70 -12.95 -14.17
N VAL A 213 40.29 -14.22 -14.05
CA VAL A 213 38.99 -14.70 -14.53
C VAL A 213 37.86 -14.05 -13.72
N PHE A 214 37.94 -14.03 -12.38
CA PHE A 214 36.91 -13.43 -11.54
C PHE A 214 36.87 -11.91 -11.68
N LYS A 215 38.01 -11.25 -11.83
CA LYS A 215 38.09 -9.81 -12.12
C LYS A 215 37.45 -9.47 -13.47
N ARG A 216 37.63 -10.30 -14.52
CA ARG A 216 36.98 -10.11 -15.84
C ARG A 216 35.46 -10.30 -15.78
N LYS A 217 34.97 -11.06 -14.82
CA LYS A 217 33.53 -11.33 -14.64
C LYS A 217 32.86 -10.37 -13.64
N ASP A 218 33.56 -9.35 -13.15
CA ASP A 218 33.10 -8.40 -12.10
C ASP A 218 32.62 -9.10 -10.83
N TRP A 219 33.33 -10.20 -10.44
CA TRP A 219 33.04 -10.92 -9.21
C TRP A 219 33.92 -10.49 -8.03
N LEU A 220 34.90 -9.66 -8.28
CA LEU A 220 35.86 -9.12 -7.29
C LEU A 220 35.83 -7.61 -7.25
#